data_05d06b1d926ef9805f4c336d32591f6b
#
_entry.id   05d06b1d926ef9805f4c336d32591f6b
#
_cell.length_a   1.000
_cell.length_b   1.000
_cell.length_c   1.000
_cell.angle_alpha   90.00
_cell.angle_beta   90.00
_cell.angle_gamma   90.00
#
_symmetry.space_group_name_H-M   'P 1'
#
loop_
_entity.id
_entity.type
_entity.pdbx_description
1 polymer ?
#
loop_
_entity_poly.entity_id
_entity_poly.type
_entity_poly.pdbx_seq_one_letter_code
_entity_poly.pdbx_strand_id
1 'polypeptide(L)'
;SFILEVPDNFQNKAFYNIPLEEMIRLTERSLELGYSVMWDADVSNEFFRQQDGYAMVWDKSNRNSGAIDPDVEEIHCDQTLRQSLFENLTTQDDHLMHIVGVKSSAGGKKFFVVKNSWVESGPFRGYINVSETYFAINTISLVIPKASIDHALMAKLGL
;
A
#
# COMPACT_ATOMS: atom_id res chain seq x y z
N SER A 1 -13.13 6.60 14.60
CA SER A 1 -12.70 7.53 13.53
C SER A 1 -11.81 8.63 14.11
N PHE A 2 -10.97 9.20 13.31
CA PHE A 2 -10.13 10.35 13.65
C PHE A 2 -10.01 11.26 12.43
N ILE A 3 -9.61 12.50 12.64
CA ILE A 3 -9.32 13.44 11.55
C ILE A 3 -7.82 13.36 11.27
N LEU A 4 -7.44 13.04 10.05
CA LEU A 4 -6.06 13.09 9.60
C LEU A 4 -5.72 14.54 9.24
N GLU A 5 -4.89 15.18 10.07
CA GLU A 5 -4.49 16.57 9.90
C GLU A 5 -3.29 16.68 8.94
N VAL A 6 -3.56 16.47 7.67
CA VAL A 6 -2.60 16.67 6.57
C VAL A 6 -3.12 17.70 5.57
N PRO A 7 -2.25 18.39 4.83
CA PRO A 7 -2.67 19.46 3.89
C PRO A 7 -3.72 19.01 2.88
N ASP A 8 -3.68 17.74 2.45
CA ASP A 8 -4.57 17.21 1.43
C ASP A 8 -5.97 16.83 1.96
N ASN A 9 -6.17 16.82 3.26
CA ASN A 9 -7.48 16.65 3.85
C ASN A 9 -8.22 17.99 3.97
N PHE A 10 -8.47 18.65 2.85
CA PHE A 10 -9.12 19.99 2.79
C PHE A 10 -10.48 20.04 3.47
N GLN A 11 -11.18 18.93 3.55
CA GLN A 11 -12.53 18.87 4.12
C GLN A 11 -12.52 18.53 5.60
N ASN A 12 -11.36 18.29 6.20
CA ASN A 12 -11.21 17.84 7.59
C ASN A 12 -12.13 16.65 7.94
N LYS A 13 -12.32 15.75 6.99
CA LYS A 13 -13.16 14.57 7.19
C LYS A 13 -12.46 13.53 8.04
N ALA A 14 -13.24 12.87 8.87
CA ALA A 14 -12.76 11.77 9.70
C ALA A 14 -12.46 10.53 8.88
N PHE A 15 -11.39 9.84 9.24
CA PHE A 15 -11.01 8.52 8.75
C PHE A 15 -11.38 7.44 9.77
N TYR A 16 -11.69 6.26 9.27
CA TYR A 16 -11.81 5.07 10.11
C TYR A 16 -10.43 4.45 10.29
N ASN A 17 -9.95 4.44 11.53
CA ASN A 17 -8.68 3.81 11.85
C ASN A 17 -8.90 2.32 12.11
N ILE A 18 -8.17 1.47 11.43
CA ILE A 18 -8.23 0.01 11.55
C ILE A 18 -6.82 -0.55 11.75
N PRO A 19 -6.66 -1.72 12.41
CA PRO A 19 -5.36 -2.38 12.55
C PRO A 19 -4.73 -2.70 11.19
N LEU A 20 -3.41 -2.78 11.14
CA LEU A 20 -2.64 -3.07 9.91
C LEU A 20 -3.11 -4.34 9.20
N GLU A 21 -3.24 -5.45 9.92
CA GLU A 21 -3.70 -6.72 9.36
C GLU A 21 -5.13 -6.62 8.76
N GLU A 22 -5.99 -5.86 9.42
CA GLU A 22 -7.34 -5.63 8.93
C GLU A 22 -7.36 -4.78 7.66
N MET A 23 -6.43 -3.81 7.55
CA MET A 23 -6.24 -2.98 6.36
C MET A 23 -5.81 -3.84 5.15
N ILE A 24 -4.84 -4.73 5.34
CA ILE A 24 -4.37 -5.66 4.31
C ILE A 24 -5.51 -6.59 3.88
N ARG A 25 -6.16 -7.26 4.83
CA ARG A 25 -7.27 -8.18 4.58
C ARG A 25 -8.44 -7.52 3.84
N LEU A 26 -8.78 -6.29 4.21
CA LEU A 26 -9.87 -5.54 3.58
C LEU A 26 -9.55 -5.14 2.14
N THR A 27 -8.29 -4.80 1.88
CA THR A 27 -7.81 -4.53 0.53
C THR A 27 -7.92 -5.79 -0.35
N GLU A 28 -7.42 -6.92 0.12
CA GLU A 28 -7.51 -8.20 -0.60
C GLU A 28 -8.97 -8.59 -0.88
N ARG A 29 -9.81 -8.52 0.14
CA ARG A 29 -11.25 -8.80 -0.01
C ARG A 29 -11.93 -7.91 -1.05
N SER A 30 -11.56 -6.63 -1.10
CA SER A 30 -12.11 -5.72 -2.12
C SER A 30 -11.76 -6.19 -3.52
N LEU A 31 -10.51 -6.59 -3.73
CA LEU A 31 -10.02 -7.09 -5.01
C LEU A 31 -10.66 -8.43 -5.40
N GLU A 32 -10.83 -9.36 -4.45
CA GLU A 32 -11.54 -10.63 -4.65
C GLU A 32 -12.99 -10.44 -5.09
N LEU A 33 -13.65 -9.40 -4.57
CA LEU A 33 -15.01 -9.03 -4.96
C LEU A 33 -15.08 -8.25 -6.28
N GLY A 34 -13.94 -8.02 -6.95
CA GLY A 34 -13.85 -7.34 -8.23
C GLY A 34 -13.82 -5.81 -8.14
N TYR A 35 -13.58 -5.25 -6.96
CA TYR A 35 -13.43 -3.80 -6.77
C TYR A 35 -11.96 -3.41 -6.79
N SER A 36 -11.64 -2.26 -7.38
CA SER A 36 -10.36 -1.60 -7.17
C SER A 36 -10.40 -0.78 -5.87
N VAL A 37 -9.22 -0.52 -5.32
CA VAL A 37 -9.03 0.28 -4.11
C VAL A 37 -8.25 1.53 -4.45
N MET A 38 -8.74 2.72 -4.10
CA MET A 38 -7.93 3.92 -4.18
C MET A 38 -6.93 3.91 -3.02
N TRP A 39 -5.68 4.14 -3.34
CA TRP A 39 -4.54 4.01 -2.43
C TRP A 39 -3.72 5.29 -2.42
N ASP A 40 -3.63 5.86 -1.26
CA ASP A 40 -2.81 6.99 -0.93
C ASP A 40 -1.56 6.50 -0.19
N ALA A 41 -0.39 6.87 -0.69
CA ALA A 41 0.87 6.31 -0.22
C ALA A 41 2.06 7.24 -0.39
N ASP A 42 3.07 7.01 0.45
CA ASP A 42 4.40 7.54 0.24
C ASP A 42 5.09 6.77 -0.90
N VAL A 43 5.50 7.50 -1.94
CA VAL A 43 6.24 6.97 -3.09
C VAL A 43 7.57 7.71 -3.29
N SER A 44 7.86 8.73 -2.50
CA SER A 44 9.07 9.56 -2.57
C SER A 44 10.25 8.94 -1.83
N ASN A 45 10.45 7.63 -1.96
CA ASN A 45 11.52 6.88 -1.31
C ASN A 45 12.26 5.95 -2.29
N GLU A 46 13.46 5.49 -1.90
CA GLU A 46 14.32 4.65 -2.75
C GLU A 46 13.74 3.27 -3.09
N PHE A 47 12.71 2.83 -2.39
CA PHE A 47 12.07 1.54 -2.53
C PHE A 47 10.93 1.53 -3.54
N PHE A 48 10.43 2.72 -3.95
CA PHE A 48 9.44 2.86 -5.01
C PHE A 48 10.13 2.97 -6.37
N ARG A 49 10.33 1.84 -7.03
CA ARG A 49 11.11 1.77 -8.26
C ARG A 49 10.21 1.52 -9.48
N GLN A 50 9.47 2.53 -9.88
CA GLN A 50 8.56 2.46 -11.04
C GLN A 50 9.27 1.98 -12.31
N GLN A 51 10.53 2.40 -12.54
CA GLN A 51 11.31 2.03 -13.72
C GLN A 51 11.70 0.55 -13.73
N ASP A 52 11.73 -0.08 -12.59
CA ASP A 52 11.97 -1.52 -12.44
C ASP A 52 10.67 -2.33 -12.28
N GLY A 53 9.55 -1.63 -12.08
CA GLY A 53 8.21 -2.20 -11.96
C GLY A 53 7.87 -2.79 -10.59
N TYR A 54 8.65 -2.46 -9.57
CA TYR A 54 8.46 -2.97 -8.20
C TYR A 54 8.61 -1.87 -7.15
N ALA A 55 7.79 -1.99 -6.09
CA ALA A 55 7.95 -1.27 -4.84
C ALA A 55 8.07 -2.30 -3.71
N MET A 56 9.24 -2.37 -3.07
CA MET A 56 9.61 -3.40 -2.08
C MET A 56 10.61 -2.82 -1.09
N VAL A 57 10.54 -3.25 0.18
CA VAL A 57 11.42 -2.75 1.25
C VAL A 57 12.40 -3.84 1.69
N TRP A 58 13.50 -3.97 0.98
CA TRP A 58 14.57 -4.92 1.33
C TRP A 58 15.58 -4.32 2.33
N ASP A 59 16.29 -5.19 3.03
CA ASP A 59 17.42 -4.78 3.85
C ASP A 59 18.51 -4.16 2.96
N LYS A 60 19.05 -3.03 3.39
CA LYS A 60 20.10 -2.30 2.65
C LYS A 60 21.38 -3.12 2.42
N SER A 61 21.62 -4.16 3.24
CA SER A 61 22.71 -5.12 3.03
C SER A 61 22.51 -5.99 1.79
N ASN A 62 21.25 -6.16 1.33
CA ASN A 62 20.86 -6.95 0.16
C ASN A 62 20.74 -6.11 -1.12
N ARG A 63 21.30 -4.92 -1.14
CA ARG A 63 21.23 -4.00 -2.28
C ARG A 63 21.98 -4.56 -3.48
N ASN A 64 21.29 -5.32 -4.32
CA ASN A 64 21.78 -5.68 -5.65
C ASN A 64 21.64 -4.49 -6.61
N SER A 65 22.74 -4.14 -7.27
CA SER A 65 22.77 -3.08 -8.30
C SER A 65 22.16 -3.52 -9.66
N GLY A 66 21.53 -4.68 -9.71
CA GLY A 66 20.91 -5.28 -10.89
C GLY A 66 19.38 -5.19 -10.92
N ALA A 67 18.77 -6.04 -11.71
CA ALA A 67 17.33 -6.21 -11.77
C ALA A 67 16.78 -6.65 -10.40
N ILE A 68 15.59 -6.14 -10.03
CA ILE A 68 14.97 -6.51 -8.76
C ILE A 68 14.56 -7.98 -8.80
N ASP A 69 15.04 -8.74 -7.81
CA ASP A 69 14.51 -10.07 -7.51
C ASP A 69 13.22 -9.92 -6.68
N PRO A 70 12.04 -10.29 -7.21
CA PRO A 70 10.80 -10.18 -6.46
C PRO A 70 10.73 -11.09 -5.23
N ASP A 71 11.59 -12.09 -5.15
CA ASP A 71 11.64 -13.03 -4.03
C ASP A 71 12.70 -12.69 -2.96
N VAL A 72 13.42 -11.55 -3.13
CA VAL A 72 14.37 -11.06 -2.10
C VAL A 72 13.67 -10.88 -0.75
N GLU A 73 14.39 -11.22 0.32
CA GLU A 73 13.87 -11.01 1.67
C GLU A 73 13.68 -9.52 1.97
N GLU A 74 12.52 -9.17 2.51
CA GLU A 74 12.17 -7.82 2.94
C GLU A 74 12.21 -7.72 4.47
N ILE A 75 12.31 -6.49 4.96
CA ILE A 75 12.19 -6.24 6.40
C ILE A 75 10.80 -6.67 6.89
N HIS A 76 10.74 -7.11 8.15
CA HIS A 76 9.45 -7.39 8.77
C HIS A 76 8.76 -6.08 9.17
N CYS A 77 7.51 -5.91 8.75
CA CYS A 77 6.68 -4.78 9.15
C CYS A 77 5.55 -5.25 10.06
N ASP A 78 5.50 -4.67 11.25
CA ASP A 78 4.38 -4.79 12.19
C ASP A 78 3.74 -3.42 12.45
N GLN A 79 2.67 -3.41 13.24
CA GLN A 79 1.97 -2.18 13.61
C GLN A 79 2.90 -1.17 14.32
N THR A 80 3.87 -1.64 15.09
CA THR A 80 4.80 -0.79 15.86
C THR A 80 5.78 -0.07 14.94
N LEU A 81 6.38 -0.79 13.99
CA LEU A 81 7.28 -0.20 13.00
C LEU A 81 6.53 0.82 12.14
N ARG A 82 5.35 0.44 11.62
CA ARG A 82 4.50 1.34 10.84
C ARG A 82 4.20 2.64 11.59
N GLN A 83 3.76 2.54 12.85
CA GLN A 83 3.43 3.69 13.68
C GLN A 83 4.66 4.61 13.89
N SER A 84 5.83 4.02 14.19
CA SER A 84 7.08 4.76 14.38
C SER A 84 7.50 5.53 13.12
N LEU A 85 7.39 4.91 11.94
CA LEU A 85 7.75 5.55 10.67
C LEU A 85 6.80 6.70 10.30
N PHE A 86 5.54 6.59 10.65
CA PHE A 86 4.56 7.67 10.48
C PHE A 86 4.81 8.82 11.45
N GLU A 87 5.03 8.54 12.75
CA GLU A 87 5.25 9.55 13.79
C GLU A 87 6.56 10.34 13.61
N ASN A 88 7.60 9.71 13.09
CA ASN A 88 8.88 10.37 12.83
C ASN A 88 8.97 11.03 11.44
N LEU A 89 7.85 11.07 10.71
CA LEU A 89 7.73 11.67 9.37
C LEU A 89 8.62 11.01 8.30
N THR A 90 9.00 9.76 8.48
CA THR A 90 9.67 8.98 7.43
C THR A 90 8.68 8.59 6.35
N THR A 91 7.46 8.17 6.74
CA THR A 91 6.36 7.91 5.82
C THR A 91 5.50 9.16 5.71
N GLN A 92 5.35 9.68 4.50
CA GLN A 92 4.64 10.93 4.20
C GLN A 92 3.54 10.71 3.15
N ASP A 93 2.52 11.56 3.20
CA ASP A 93 1.44 11.60 2.21
C ASP A 93 1.94 12.33 0.96
N ASP A 94 1.97 11.63 -0.20
CA ASP A 94 2.44 12.27 -1.42
C ASP A 94 1.79 11.80 -2.73
N HIS A 95 1.10 10.65 -2.81
CA HIS A 95 0.64 10.16 -4.11
C HIS A 95 -0.56 9.21 -4.08
N LEU A 96 -1.51 9.47 -4.97
CA LEU A 96 -2.72 8.67 -5.15
C LEU A 96 -2.62 7.72 -6.33
N MET A 97 -2.97 6.45 -6.13
CA MET A 97 -2.94 5.40 -7.13
C MET A 97 -4.16 4.46 -6.97
N HIS A 98 -4.28 3.48 -7.88
CA HIS A 98 -5.31 2.44 -7.80
C HIS A 98 -4.71 1.05 -7.67
N ILE A 99 -5.06 0.31 -6.63
CA ILE A 99 -4.80 -1.12 -6.52
C ILE A 99 -5.89 -1.84 -7.31
N VAL A 100 -5.48 -2.65 -8.28
CA VAL A 100 -6.40 -3.27 -9.24
C VAL A 100 -6.35 -4.80 -9.24
N GLY A 101 -5.43 -5.40 -8.48
CA GLY A 101 -5.31 -6.84 -8.39
C GLY A 101 -4.24 -7.30 -7.42
N VAL A 102 -4.13 -8.61 -7.30
CA VAL A 102 -3.10 -9.33 -6.54
C VAL A 102 -2.42 -10.33 -7.46
N LYS A 103 -1.12 -10.53 -7.30
CA LYS A 103 -0.36 -11.61 -7.95
C LYS A 103 0.69 -12.16 -7.01
N SER A 104 1.21 -13.34 -7.34
CA SER A 104 2.35 -13.94 -6.63
C SER A 104 3.59 -14.00 -7.51
N SER A 105 4.77 -13.89 -6.89
CA SER A 105 6.04 -14.21 -7.52
C SER A 105 6.21 -15.72 -7.73
N ALA A 106 7.31 -16.12 -8.34
CA ALA A 106 7.67 -17.53 -8.49
C ALA A 106 7.92 -18.22 -7.12
N GLY A 107 8.46 -17.49 -6.15
CA GLY A 107 8.67 -17.94 -4.77
C GLY A 107 7.41 -17.88 -3.91
N GLY A 108 6.28 -17.37 -4.44
CA GLY A 108 5.01 -17.31 -3.72
C GLY A 108 4.79 -16.00 -2.94
N LYS A 109 5.72 -15.02 -3.06
CA LYS A 109 5.55 -13.72 -2.41
C LYS A 109 4.39 -12.95 -3.05
N LYS A 110 3.53 -12.37 -2.23
CA LYS A 110 2.35 -11.63 -2.66
C LYS A 110 2.68 -10.18 -3.03
N PHE A 111 2.05 -9.70 -4.11
CA PHE A 111 2.14 -8.32 -4.58
C PHE A 111 0.76 -7.79 -4.93
N PHE A 112 0.49 -6.56 -4.53
CA PHE A 112 -0.60 -5.78 -5.10
C PHE A 112 -0.19 -5.23 -6.45
N VAL A 113 -1.06 -5.37 -7.45
CA VAL A 113 -0.88 -4.76 -8.77
C VAL A 113 -1.50 -3.37 -8.72
N VAL A 114 -0.68 -2.35 -8.88
CA VAL A 114 -1.10 -0.95 -8.73
C VAL A 114 -1.00 -0.24 -10.08
N LYS A 115 -2.07 0.44 -10.48
CA LYS A 115 -2.09 1.35 -11.62
C LYS A 115 -1.70 2.74 -11.14
N ASN A 116 -0.55 3.22 -11.64
CA ASN A 116 -0.10 4.59 -11.43
C ASN A 116 -0.63 5.52 -12.53
N SER A 117 -0.69 6.82 -12.27
CA SER A 117 -1.04 7.86 -13.24
C SER A 117 0.08 8.18 -14.24
N TRP A 118 1.29 7.67 -14.01
CA TRP A 118 2.45 7.87 -14.90
C TRP A 118 2.36 6.94 -16.10
N VAL A 119 1.68 7.43 -17.14
CA VAL A 119 1.35 6.69 -18.34
C VAL A 119 2.58 6.08 -19.00
N GLU A 120 2.52 4.78 -19.26
CA GLU A 120 3.57 3.98 -19.92
C GLU A 120 4.95 3.98 -19.24
N SER A 121 5.05 4.46 -18.01
CA SER A 121 6.28 4.40 -17.24
C SER A 121 6.58 2.97 -16.75
N GLY A 122 7.85 2.58 -16.84
CA GLY A 122 8.34 1.27 -16.40
C GLY A 122 7.96 0.09 -17.30
N PRO A 123 8.41 -1.13 -16.95
CA PRO A 123 8.26 -2.32 -17.78
C PRO A 123 6.81 -2.79 -17.92
N PHE A 124 5.92 -2.36 -17.04
CA PHE A 124 4.51 -2.77 -17.01
C PHE A 124 3.55 -1.63 -17.44
N ARG A 125 4.01 -0.68 -18.25
CA ARG A 125 3.18 0.37 -18.86
C ARG A 125 2.34 1.14 -17.84
N GLY A 126 2.99 1.71 -16.82
CA GLY A 126 2.35 2.47 -15.76
C GLY A 126 1.73 1.61 -14.64
N TYR A 127 1.90 0.30 -14.69
CA TYR A 127 1.63 -0.55 -13.51
C TYR A 127 2.91 -0.78 -12.72
N ILE A 128 2.75 -1.03 -11.43
CA ILE A 128 3.83 -1.39 -10.51
C ILE A 128 3.36 -2.51 -9.58
N ASN A 129 4.28 -3.39 -9.21
CA ASN A 129 4.04 -4.48 -8.26
C ASN A 129 4.52 -4.04 -6.89
N VAL A 130 3.60 -3.89 -5.97
CA VAL A 130 3.84 -3.42 -4.61
C VAL A 130 3.80 -4.61 -3.66
N SER A 131 4.91 -4.89 -2.97
CA SER A 131 4.93 -5.95 -1.96
C SER A 131 4.00 -5.63 -0.80
N GLU A 132 3.55 -6.66 -0.09
CA GLU A 132 2.74 -6.50 1.12
C GLU A 132 3.50 -5.68 2.18
N THR A 133 4.81 -5.87 2.32
CA THR A 133 5.66 -5.09 3.21
C THR A 133 5.69 -3.61 2.83
N TYR A 134 5.89 -3.30 1.55
CA TYR A 134 5.86 -1.91 1.08
C TYR A 134 4.49 -1.27 1.33
N PHE A 135 3.42 -1.97 0.99
CA PHE A 135 2.05 -1.53 1.24
C PHE A 135 1.81 -1.27 2.74
N ALA A 136 2.25 -2.19 3.60
CA ALA A 136 2.10 -2.06 5.05
C ALA A 136 2.79 -0.82 5.62
N ILE A 137 3.99 -0.49 5.14
CA ILE A 137 4.78 0.66 5.62
C ILE A 137 4.26 1.98 5.08
N ASN A 138 4.00 2.04 3.76
CA ASN A 138 3.86 3.30 3.05
C ASN A 138 2.40 3.72 2.80
N THR A 139 1.40 2.93 3.19
CA THR A 139 -0.02 3.32 3.05
C THR A 139 -0.37 4.44 4.02
N ILE A 140 -0.86 5.55 3.51
CA ILE A 140 -1.45 6.64 4.31
C ILE A 140 -2.94 6.38 4.50
N SER A 141 -3.68 6.28 3.40
CA SER A 141 -5.12 6.04 3.45
C SER A 141 -5.61 5.17 2.30
N LEU A 142 -6.83 4.65 2.45
CA LEU A 142 -7.53 3.85 1.45
C LEU A 142 -8.95 4.35 1.27
N VAL A 143 -9.46 4.32 0.03
CA VAL A 143 -10.89 4.38 -0.22
C VAL A 143 -11.36 3.04 -0.74
N ILE A 144 -12.21 2.42 0.06
CA ILE A 144 -12.71 1.06 -0.16
C ILE A 144 -14.24 1.10 -0.30
N PRO A 145 -14.82 0.37 -1.26
CA PRO A 145 -16.26 0.27 -1.38
C PRO A 145 -16.90 -0.34 -0.10
N LYS A 146 -17.95 0.28 0.39
CA LYS A 146 -18.68 -0.21 1.57
C LYS A 146 -19.11 -1.68 1.43
N ALA A 147 -19.41 -2.11 0.20
CA ALA A 147 -19.78 -3.51 -0.11
C ALA A 147 -18.66 -4.52 0.18
N SER A 148 -17.41 -4.08 0.29
CA SER A 148 -16.26 -4.94 0.65
C SER A 148 -16.13 -5.17 2.14
N ILE A 149 -16.78 -4.34 2.97
CA ILE A 149 -16.68 -4.39 4.42
C ILE A 149 -17.63 -5.46 4.94
N ASP A 150 -17.14 -6.39 5.75
CA ASP A 150 -18.00 -7.39 6.38
C ASP A 150 -18.86 -6.78 7.50
N HIS A 151 -19.93 -7.48 7.84
CA HIS A 151 -20.89 -6.99 8.84
C HIS A 151 -20.27 -6.76 10.23
N ALA A 152 -19.28 -7.55 10.62
CA ALA A 152 -18.63 -7.41 11.93
C ALA A 152 -17.80 -6.12 11.99
N LEU A 153 -17.06 -5.83 10.92
CA LEU A 153 -16.29 -4.59 10.83
C LEU A 153 -17.21 -3.37 10.66
N MET A 154 -18.27 -3.48 9.85
CA MET A 154 -19.27 -2.40 9.75
C MET A 154 -19.85 -2.04 11.11
N ALA A 155 -20.25 -3.04 11.91
CA ALA A 155 -20.77 -2.81 13.26
C ALA A 155 -19.75 -2.13 14.18
N LYS A 156 -18.47 -2.52 14.12
CA LYS A 156 -17.39 -1.88 14.91
C LYS A 156 -17.14 -0.42 14.49
N LEU A 157 -17.28 -0.12 13.21
CA LEU A 157 -17.05 1.21 12.66
C LEU A 157 -18.27 2.13 12.74
N GLY A 158 -19.43 1.60 13.09
CA GLY A 158 -20.69 2.35 13.11
C GLY A 158 -21.22 2.74 11.73
N LEU A 159 -21.01 1.88 10.72
CA LEU A 159 -21.36 2.08 9.31
C LEU A 159 -22.70 1.46 8.93
#